data_b9d3041d4cf8f266813c7119b63a8479
#
_entry.id   b9d3041d4cf8f266813c7119b63a8479
#
_cell.length_a   1.000
_cell.length_b   1.000
_cell.length_c   1.000
_cell.angle_alpha   90.00
_cell.angle_beta   90.00
_cell.angle_gamma   90.00
#
_symmetry.space_group_name_H-M   'P 1'
#
loop_
_entity.id
_entity.type
_entity.pdbx_description
1 polymer ?
#
loop_
_entity_poly.entity_id
_entity_poly.type
_entity_poly.pdbx_seq_one_letter_code
_entity_poly.pdbx_strand_id
1 'polypeptide(L)'
;GITTILINNAGVTKDNLLMRMSSEEWNDVIDTNLNSLYRVTREFIREMMKQKTGRIINISSVVGMSGNAGQSNYSSSKSAIYGFTKSLAKEVASRNITVNAISPGFIETDMTDKLSDEQKQAIISAIPLSRMGSAKDIADITLFLASDSASYITGENINVNGGLYM
;
A
#
# COMPACT_ATOMS: atom_id res chain seq x y z
N GLY A 1 -8.56 24.36 -4.91
CA GLY A 1 -8.42 23.97 -3.50
C GLY A 1 -7.03 23.46 -3.22
N ILE A 2 -6.62 23.43 -1.95
CA ILE A 2 -5.31 22.92 -1.53
C ILE A 2 -5.51 21.47 -1.07
N THR A 3 -4.73 20.55 -1.63
CA THR A 3 -4.72 19.15 -1.21
C THR A 3 -3.78 19.00 -0.01
N THR A 4 -4.33 18.59 1.13
CA THR A 4 -3.55 18.35 2.37
C THR A 4 -3.45 16.87 2.73
N ILE A 5 -4.27 16.01 2.15
CA ILE A 5 -4.24 14.55 2.32
C ILE A 5 -4.18 13.91 0.94
N LEU A 6 -3.18 13.05 0.75
CA LEU A 6 -3.01 12.25 -0.46
C LEU A 6 -2.97 10.76 -0.10
N ILE A 7 -3.88 9.99 -0.68
CA ILE A 7 -3.92 8.54 -0.51
C ILE A 7 -3.62 7.90 -1.87
N ASN A 8 -2.45 7.29 -1.99
CA ASN A 8 -2.04 6.53 -3.18
C ASN A 8 -2.53 5.08 -3.03
N ASN A 9 -3.73 4.80 -3.53
CA ASN A 9 -4.38 3.50 -3.40
C ASN A 9 -4.44 2.72 -4.73
N ALA A 10 -4.30 3.37 -5.87
CA ALA A 10 -4.39 2.70 -7.17
C ALA A 10 -3.40 1.53 -7.28
N GLY A 11 -3.87 0.41 -7.77
CA GLY A 11 -3.02 -0.77 -7.95
C GLY A 11 -3.74 -1.85 -8.75
N VAL A 12 -2.95 -2.62 -9.50
CA VAL A 12 -3.39 -3.76 -10.31
C VAL A 12 -2.48 -4.94 -10.08
N THR A 13 -2.97 -6.14 -10.38
CA THR A 13 -2.20 -7.37 -10.47
C THR A 13 -2.26 -7.94 -11.88
N LYS A 14 -1.17 -8.58 -12.30
CA LYS A 14 -1.05 -9.37 -13.54
C LYS A 14 -0.19 -10.59 -13.19
N ASP A 15 -0.85 -11.56 -12.59
CA ASP A 15 -0.17 -12.71 -11.98
C ASP A 15 0.25 -13.72 -13.05
N ASN A 16 1.54 -14.07 -13.07
CA ASN A 16 2.09 -15.11 -13.93
C ASN A 16 3.44 -15.58 -13.36
N LEU A 17 3.79 -16.85 -13.60
CA LEU A 17 5.14 -17.31 -13.26
C LEU A 17 6.17 -16.52 -14.08
N LEU A 18 7.29 -16.16 -13.46
CA LEU A 18 8.30 -15.29 -14.08
C LEU A 18 8.73 -15.77 -15.48
N MET A 19 8.89 -17.07 -15.67
CA MET A 19 9.27 -17.66 -16.97
C MET A 19 8.21 -17.47 -18.07
N ARG A 20 6.99 -17.15 -17.73
CA ARG A 20 5.86 -16.92 -18.66
C ARG A 20 5.38 -15.46 -18.65
N MET A 21 5.82 -14.67 -17.67
CA MET A 21 5.42 -13.27 -17.51
C MET A 21 5.91 -12.47 -18.71
N SER A 22 5.00 -11.81 -19.41
CA SER A 22 5.36 -10.92 -20.51
C SER A 22 5.90 -9.58 -19.98
N SER A 23 6.65 -8.88 -20.83
CA SER A 23 7.10 -7.51 -20.51
C SER A 23 5.92 -6.56 -20.34
N GLU A 24 4.80 -6.80 -21.01
CA GLU A 24 3.58 -6.01 -20.87
C GLU A 24 2.97 -6.20 -19.46
N GLU A 25 2.78 -7.45 -19.00
CA GLU A 25 2.29 -7.75 -17.65
C GLU A 25 3.18 -7.15 -16.57
N TRP A 26 4.50 -7.20 -16.76
CA TRP A 26 5.44 -6.56 -15.85
C TRP A 26 5.28 -5.03 -15.85
N ASN A 27 5.32 -4.40 -17.01
CA ASN A 27 5.28 -2.94 -17.14
C ASN A 27 3.96 -2.35 -16.66
N ASP A 28 2.82 -2.99 -16.95
CA ASP A 28 1.50 -2.55 -16.51
C ASP A 28 1.43 -2.44 -14.98
N VAL A 29 1.96 -3.44 -14.28
CA VAL A 29 1.98 -3.47 -12.82
C VAL A 29 2.93 -2.41 -12.26
N ILE A 30 4.15 -2.31 -12.80
CA ILE A 30 5.12 -1.30 -12.34
C ILE A 30 4.62 0.11 -12.63
N ASP A 31 4.06 0.36 -13.80
CA ASP A 31 3.58 1.70 -14.17
C ASP A 31 2.39 2.13 -13.31
N THR A 32 1.44 1.22 -13.10
CA THR A 32 0.24 1.53 -12.31
C THR A 32 0.53 1.60 -10.81
N ASN A 33 1.31 0.68 -10.26
CA ASN A 33 1.48 0.58 -8.80
C ASN A 33 2.60 1.48 -8.26
N LEU A 34 3.65 1.72 -9.04
CA LEU A 34 4.84 2.45 -8.59
C LEU A 34 5.04 3.78 -9.29
N ASN A 35 5.05 3.79 -10.63
CA ASN A 35 5.29 5.03 -11.37
C ASN A 35 4.15 6.04 -11.16
N SER A 36 2.90 5.57 -11.06
CA SER A 36 1.76 6.45 -10.77
C SER A 36 1.89 7.11 -9.40
N LEU A 37 2.31 6.36 -8.38
CA LEU A 37 2.56 6.87 -7.04
C LEU A 37 3.57 8.02 -7.06
N TYR A 38 4.69 7.87 -7.76
CA TYR A 38 5.66 8.94 -7.96
C TYR A 38 5.04 10.14 -8.69
N ARG A 39 4.37 9.90 -9.84
CA ARG A 39 3.80 10.98 -10.67
C ARG A 39 2.77 11.78 -9.89
N VAL A 40 1.82 11.13 -9.24
CA VAL A 40 0.76 11.79 -8.46
C VAL A 40 1.35 12.53 -7.26
N THR A 41 2.22 11.90 -6.49
CA THR A 41 2.84 12.55 -5.33
C THR A 41 3.62 13.81 -5.72
N ARG A 42 4.35 13.75 -6.83
CA ARG A 42 5.13 14.89 -7.36
C ARG A 42 4.26 16.10 -7.68
N GLU A 43 3.04 15.90 -8.15
CA GLU A 43 2.12 17.01 -8.47
C GLU A 43 1.65 17.76 -7.21
N PHE A 44 1.45 17.06 -6.10
CA PHE A 44 0.90 17.66 -4.88
C PHE A 44 1.96 18.09 -3.87
N ILE A 45 3.12 17.44 -3.84
CA ILE A 45 4.12 17.63 -2.78
C ILE A 45 4.61 19.08 -2.68
N ARG A 46 4.77 19.76 -3.80
CA ARG A 46 5.27 21.16 -3.83
C ARG A 46 4.33 22.10 -3.10
N GLU A 47 3.03 21.93 -3.27
CA GLU A 47 2.04 22.77 -2.60
C GLU A 47 1.93 22.42 -1.11
N MET A 48 1.96 21.15 -0.74
CA MET A 48 2.02 20.71 0.65
C MET A 48 3.23 21.30 1.39
N MET A 49 4.41 21.28 0.75
CA MET A 49 5.65 21.85 1.31
C MET A 49 5.55 23.38 1.51
N LYS A 50 4.91 24.09 0.60
CA LYS A 50 4.66 25.54 0.68
C LYS A 50 3.70 25.86 1.82
N GLN A 51 2.64 25.08 1.97
CA GLN A 51 1.65 25.24 3.04
C GLN A 51 2.13 24.71 4.40
N LYS A 52 3.23 23.96 4.44
CA LYS A 52 3.79 23.31 5.65
C LYS A 52 2.76 22.41 6.34
N THR A 53 1.99 21.69 5.57
CA THR A 53 1.02 20.70 6.05
C THR A 53 0.76 19.65 5.00
N GLY A 54 0.70 18.38 5.41
CA GLY A 54 0.38 17.28 4.52
C GLY A 54 0.39 15.92 5.21
N ARG A 55 -0.43 15.02 4.68
CA ARG A 55 -0.48 13.60 5.05
C ARG A 55 -0.47 12.78 3.77
N ILE A 56 0.55 11.97 3.58
CA ILE A 56 0.68 11.08 2.41
C ILE A 56 0.62 9.65 2.91
N ILE A 57 -0.33 8.88 2.38
CA ILE A 57 -0.57 7.49 2.76
C ILE A 57 -0.50 6.63 1.51
N ASN A 58 0.45 5.71 1.50
CA ASN A 58 0.72 4.83 0.36
C ASN A 58 0.19 3.42 0.67
N ILE A 59 -0.68 2.89 -0.16
CA ILE A 59 -1.21 1.53 0.05
C ILE A 59 -0.28 0.52 -0.63
N SER A 60 0.43 -0.22 0.21
CA SER A 60 1.29 -1.33 -0.18
C SER A 60 0.54 -2.67 -0.11
N SER A 61 1.18 -3.72 0.33
CA SER A 61 0.61 -5.06 0.54
C SER A 61 1.55 -5.90 1.41
N VAL A 62 0.99 -6.84 2.16
CA VAL A 62 1.77 -7.88 2.83
C VAL A 62 2.68 -8.64 1.85
N VAL A 63 2.24 -8.84 0.62
CA VAL A 63 3.01 -9.50 -0.45
C VAL A 63 4.28 -8.74 -0.84
N GLY A 64 4.30 -7.42 -0.63
CA GLY A 64 5.53 -6.62 -0.79
C GLY A 64 6.63 -6.98 0.21
N MET A 65 6.29 -7.62 1.34
CA MET A 65 7.24 -8.08 2.35
C MET A 65 7.52 -9.58 2.26
N SER A 66 6.45 -10.39 2.10
CA SER A 66 6.57 -11.85 2.09
C SER A 66 6.98 -12.44 0.74
N GLY A 67 6.71 -11.72 -0.35
CA GLY A 67 6.68 -12.31 -1.69
C GLY A 67 5.50 -13.26 -1.89
N ASN A 68 5.19 -13.59 -3.15
CA ASN A 68 4.24 -14.63 -3.51
C ASN A 68 4.57 -15.19 -4.89
N ALA A 69 4.54 -16.50 -5.05
CA ALA A 69 4.79 -17.14 -6.35
C ALA A 69 3.79 -16.62 -7.41
N GLY A 70 4.29 -16.30 -8.60
CA GLY A 70 3.48 -15.72 -9.67
C GLY A 70 3.24 -14.21 -9.57
N GLN A 71 3.74 -13.54 -8.54
CA GLN A 71 3.56 -12.10 -8.30
C GLN A 71 4.89 -11.32 -8.21
N SER A 72 5.92 -11.73 -8.94
CA SER A 72 7.21 -11.05 -8.90
C SER A 72 7.12 -9.57 -9.28
N ASN A 73 6.29 -9.21 -10.27
CA ASN A 73 5.99 -7.82 -10.64
C ASN A 73 5.25 -7.07 -9.53
N TYR A 74 4.17 -7.64 -9.01
CA TYR A 74 3.35 -7.05 -7.96
C TYR A 74 4.14 -6.89 -6.65
N SER A 75 4.81 -7.96 -6.19
CA SER A 75 5.66 -7.92 -5.00
C SER A 75 6.74 -6.85 -5.11
N SER A 76 7.41 -6.77 -6.26
CA SER A 76 8.45 -5.75 -6.51
C SER A 76 7.87 -4.34 -6.43
N SER A 77 6.71 -4.09 -7.06
CA SER A 77 6.06 -2.79 -7.02
C SER A 77 5.66 -2.38 -5.60
N LYS A 78 5.09 -3.30 -4.84
CA LYS A 78 4.62 -3.04 -3.46
C LYS A 78 5.78 -2.93 -2.47
N SER A 79 6.86 -3.67 -2.66
CA SER A 79 8.09 -3.55 -1.88
C SER A 79 8.78 -2.18 -2.10
N ALA A 80 8.81 -1.69 -3.34
CA ALA A 80 9.39 -0.40 -3.66
C ALA A 80 8.70 0.79 -2.95
N ILE A 81 7.42 0.65 -2.63
CA ILE A 81 6.64 1.66 -1.88
C ILE A 81 7.27 1.94 -0.50
N TYR A 82 7.88 0.96 0.14
CA TYR A 82 8.54 1.17 1.45
C TYR A 82 9.76 2.08 1.34
N GLY A 83 10.60 1.85 0.33
CA GLY A 83 11.76 2.69 0.06
C GLY A 83 11.36 4.12 -0.29
N PHE A 84 10.36 4.26 -1.17
CA PHE A 84 9.79 5.57 -1.52
C PHE A 84 9.24 6.30 -0.30
N THR A 85 8.43 5.63 0.52
CA THR A 85 7.82 6.19 1.73
C THR A 85 8.88 6.72 2.70
N LYS A 86 9.90 5.92 3.00
CA LYS A 86 10.98 6.30 3.94
C LYS A 86 11.83 7.46 3.42
N SER A 87 12.15 7.46 2.14
CA SER A 87 12.95 8.52 1.53
C SER A 87 12.20 9.84 1.54
N LEU A 88 10.96 9.83 1.04
CA LEU A 88 10.14 11.02 0.99
C LEU A 88 9.83 11.57 2.39
N ALA A 89 9.56 10.69 3.36
CA ALA A 89 9.34 11.10 4.76
C ALA A 89 10.50 11.95 5.30
N LYS A 90 11.75 11.53 5.02
CA LYS A 90 12.95 12.29 5.43
C LYS A 90 13.06 13.64 4.74
N GLU A 91 12.69 13.71 3.45
CA GLU A 91 12.77 14.94 2.65
C GLU A 91 11.80 16.01 3.14
N VAL A 92 10.60 15.63 3.59
CA VAL A 92 9.49 16.56 3.83
C VAL A 92 9.11 16.75 5.30
N ALA A 93 9.73 16.02 6.23
CA ALA A 93 9.41 16.06 7.66
C ALA A 93 9.51 17.47 8.24
N SER A 94 10.53 18.26 7.84
CA SER A 94 10.72 19.65 8.29
C SER A 94 9.58 20.60 7.84
N ARG A 95 8.69 20.12 6.98
CA ARG A 95 7.52 20.86 6.48
C ARG A 95 6.21 20.39 7.10
N ASN A 96 6.25 19.69 8.24
CA ASN A 96 5.07 19.15 8.91
C ASN A 96 4.22 18.25 7.97
N ILE A 97 4.92 17.47 7.12
CA ILE A 97 4.31 16.49 6.22
C ILE A 97 4.72 15.11 6.70
N THR A 98 3.76 14.24 6.94
CA THR A 98 4.03 12.82 7.23
C THR A 98 3.79 11.97 6.00
N VAL A 99 4.61 10.94 5.84
CA VAL A 99 4.51 9.97 4.74
C VAL A 99 4.60 8.57 5.32
N ASN A 100 3.52 7.80 5.21
CA ASN A 100 3.45 6.45 5.75
C ASN A 100 2.89 5.47 4.71
N ALA A 101 3.16 4.20 4.90
CA ALA A 101 2.58 3.13 4.11
C ALA A 101 1.66 2.26 4.97
N ILE A 102 0.66 1.67 4.35
CA ILE A 102 -0.19 0.62 4.92
C ILE A 102 0.02 -0.64 4.11
N SER A 103 0.19 -1.77 4.79
CA SER A 103 0.32 -3.10 4.18
C SER A 103 -0.89 -3.97 4.56
N PRO A 104 -1.95 -3.95 3.75
CA PRO A 104 -3.07 -4.84 3.93
C PRO A 104 -2.65 -6.31 3.76
N GLY A 105 -3.26 -7.20 4.53
CA GLY A 105 -3.29 -8.62 4.26
C GLY A 105 -4.39 -9.00 3.26
N PHE A 106 -5.03 -10.13 3.47
CA PHE A 106 -6.22 -10.52 2.71
C PHE A 106 -7.44 -9.75 3.18
N ILE A 107 -7.99 -8.93 2.30
CA ILE A 107 -9.17 -8.07 2.55
C ILE A 107 -10.33 -8.59 1.72
N GLU A 108 -11.51 -8.68 2.33
CA GLU A 108 -12.75 -9.01 1.63
C GLU A 108 -13.06 -7.95 0.57
N THR A 109 -13.10 -8.39 -0.68
CA THR A 109 -13.35 -7.56 -1.87
C THR A 109 -14.01 -8.44 -2.95
N ASP A 110 -14.54 -7.83 -3.99
CA ASP A 110 -15.08 -8.55 -5.16
C ASP A 110 -14.11 -9.58 -5.75
N MET A 111 -12.80 -9.41 -5.55
CA MET A 111 -11.79 -10.37 -6.00
C MET A 111 -11.75 -11.61 -5.10
N THR A 112 -11.84 -11.43 -3.79
CA THR A 112 -11.85 -12.55 -2.83
C THR A 112 -13.17 -13.29 -2.83
N ASP A 113 -14.26 -12.64 -3.23
CA ASP A 113 -15.58 -13.27 -3.38
C ASP A 113 -15.63 -14.36 -4.46
N LYS A 114 -14.73 -14.28 -5.43
CA LYS A 114 -14.58 -15.27 -6.51
C LYS A 114 -13.81 -16.53 -6.11
N LEU A 115 -13.20 -16.54 -4.93
CA LEU A 115 -12.47 -17.69 -4.41
C LEU A 115 -13.45 -18.79 -3.97
N SER A 116 -13.04 -20.07 -4.13
CA SER A 116 -13.81 -21.19 -3.59
C SER A 116 -13.77 -21.17 -2.05
N ASP A 117 -14.72 -21.89 -1.43
CA ASP A 117 -14.78 -21.98 0.03
C ASP A 117 -13.50 -22.62 0.60
N GLU A 118 -12.93 -23.63 -0.09
CA GLU A 118 -11.67 -24.25 0.29
C GLU A 118 -10.50 -23.25 0.26
N GLN A 119 -10.44 -22.40 -0.78
CA GLN A 119 -9.42 -21.36 -0.90
C GLN A 119 -9.58 -20.30 0.20
N LYS A 120 -10.80 -19.87 0.48
CA LYS A 120 -11.10 -18.93 1.59
C LYS A 120 -10.69 -19.52 2.93
N GLN A 121 -11.02 -20.78 3.19
CA GLN A 121 -10.64 -21.47 4.44
C GLN A 121 -9.12 -21.61 4.58
N ALA A 122 -8.41 -21.92 3.50
CA ALA A 122 -6.95 -21.99 3.51
C ALA A 122 -6.33 -20.63 3.88
N ILE A 123 -6.84 -19.52 3.32
CA ILE A 123 -6.41 -18.17 3.65
C ILE A 123 -6.70 -17.87 5.13
N ILE A 124 -7.92 -18.07 5.60
CA ILE A 124 -8.35 -17.79 6.97
C ILE A 124 -7.51 -18.59 7.97
N SER A 125 -7.20 -19.86 7.65
CA SER A 125 -6.38 -20.71 8.52
C SER A 125 -4.94 -20.23 8.69
N ALA A 126 -4.42 -19.47 7.72
CA ALA A 126 -3.08 -18.88 7.77
C ALA A 126 -3.06 -17.55 8.55
N ILE A 127 -4.21 -16.94 8.83
CA ILE A 127 -4.31 -15.66 9.52
C ILE A 127 -4.51 -15.90 11.02
N PRO A 128 -3.59 -15.45 11.90
CA PRO A 128 -3.73 -15.63 13.36
C PRO A 128 -5.05 -15.11 13.94
N LEU A 129 -5.60 -13.99 13.44
CA LEU A 129 -6.91 -13.49 13.86
C LEU A 129 -8.09 -14.28 13.28
N SER A 130 -7.83 -15.36 12.50
CA SER A 130 -8.83 -16.30 11.98
C SER A 130 -9.97 -15.66 11.20
N ARG A 131 -9.70 -14.54 10.53
CA ARG A 131 -10.62 -13.86 9.61
C ARG A 131 -9.86 -13.08 8.54
N MET A 132 -10.45 -12.87 7.40
CA MET A 132 -10.01 -11.82 6.49
C MET A 132 -10.27 -10.43 7.09
N GLY A 133 -9.50 -9.44 6.67
CA GLY A 133 -9.79 -8.04 6.98
C GLY A 133 -10.95 -7.53 6.13
N SER A 134 -11.55 -6.43 6.54
CA SER A 134 -12.54 -5.69 5.78
C SER A 134 -11.95 -4.40 5.21
N ALA A 135 -12.61 -3.81 4.23
CA ALA A 135 -12.26 -2.46 3.73
C ALA A 135 -12.26 -1.43 4.87
N LYS A 136 -13.13 -1.63 5.88
CA LYS A 136 -13.19 -0.78 7.07
C LYS A 136 -11.92 -0.86 7.91
N ASP A 137 -11.30 -2.03 8.07
CA ASP A 137 -10.04 -2.17 8.82
C ASP A 137 -8.94 -1.29 8.19
N ILE A 138 -8.93 -1.17 6.86
CA ILE A 138 -7.96 -0.32 6.16
C ILE A 138 -8.36 1.16 6.22
N ALA A 139 -9.65 1.46 6.11
CA ALA A 139 -10.15 2.84 6.18
C ALA A 139 -9.89 3.47 7.55
N ASP A 140 -10.07 2.74 8.64
CA ASP A 140 -9.88 3.23 10.00
C ASP A 140 -8.41 3.63 10.26
N ILE A 141 -7.44 2.81 9.86
CA ILE A 141 -6.02 3.16 10.00
C ILE A 141 -5.63 4.29 9.04
N THR A 142 -6.21 4.35 7.85
CA THR A 142 -6.00 5.45 6.91
C THR A 142 -6.48 6.77 7.51
N LEU A 143 -7.68 6.78 8.11
CA LEU A 143 -8.23 7.94 8.80
C LEU A 143 -7.34 8.39 9.97
N PHE A 144 -6.85 7.43 10.77
CA PHE A 144 -5.92 7.73 11.86
C PHE A 144 -4.63 8.39 11.33
N LEU A 145 -3.99 7.81 10.31
CA LEU A 145 -2.76 8.36 9.72
C LEU A 145 -2.98 9.72 9.04
N ALA A 146 -4.19 10.01 8.58
CA ALA A 146 -4.57 11.29 7.99
C ALA A 146 -4.83 12.37 9.05
N SER A 147 -5.02 12.01 10.32
CA SER A 147 -5.37 12.90 11.41
C SER A 147 -4.14 13.50 12.10
N ASP A 148 -4.37 14.52 12.95
CA ASP A 148 -3.33 15.10 13.80
C ASP A 148 -2.85 14.16 14.91
N SER A 149 -3.64 13.15 15.26
CA SER A 149 -3.23 12.11 16.23
C SER A 149 -2.03 11.30 15.76
N ALA A 150 -1.76 11.25 14.44
CA ALA A 150 -0.60 10.58 13.84
C ALA A 150 0.53 11.56 13.47
N SER A 151 0.53 12.80 13.97
CA SER A 151 1.49 13.84 13.58
C SER A 151 2.96 13.50 13.88
N TYR A 152 3.21 12.55 14.78
CA TYR A 152 4.57 12.08 15.12
C TYR A 152 4.92 10.72 14.49
N ILE A 153 4.10 10.23 13.54
CA ILE A 153 4.32 8.98 12.80
C ILE A 153 4.67 9.34 11.37
N THR A 154 5.90 9.03 10.95
CA THR A 154 6.34 9.23 9.56
C THR A 154 7.42 8.23 9.16
N GLY A 155 7.42 7.80 7.91
CA GLY A 155 8.35 6.81 7.37
C GLY A 155 8.00 5.37 7.75
N GLU A 156 6.84 5.14 8.38
CA GLU A 156 6.44 3.83 8.87
C GLU A 156 5.62 3.05 7.82
N ASN A 157 5.69 1.72 7.94
CA ASN A 157 4.81 0.78 7.25
C ASN A 157 3.94 0.07 8.29
N ILE A 158 2.64 0.34 8.26
CA ILE A 158 1.69 -0.24 9.19
C ILE A 158 1.10 -1.52 8.59
N ASN A 159 1.36 -2.64 9.24
CA ASN A 159 0.79 -3.93 8.85
C ASN A 159 -0.65 -4.05 9.34
N VAL A 160 -1.59 -4.26 8.43
CA VAL A 160 -3.01 -4.48 8.71
C VAL A 160 -3.43 -5.80 8.07
N ASN A 161 -3.00 -6.90 8.67
CA ASN A 161 -3.04 -8.22 8.03
C ASN A 161 -3.47 -9.36 8.98
N GLY A 162 -3.99 -9.05 10.17
CA GLY A 162 -4.45 -10.04 11.14
C GLY A 162 -3.34 -10.94 11.70
N GLY A 163 -2.07 -10.50 11.60
CA GLY A 163 -0.90 -11.26 12.04
C GLY A 163 -0.34 -12.21 10.97
N LEU A 164 -0.86 -12.17 9.74
CA LEU A 164 -0.38 -13.01 8.63
C LEU A 164 1.14 -12.84 8.37
N TYR A 165 1.64 -11.65 8.61
CA TYR A 165 3.05 -11.30 8.54
C TYR A 165 3.40 -10.39 9.73
N MET A 166 4.40 -10.79 10.51
CA MET A 166 4.92 -10.06 11.68
C MET A 166 6.44 -9.90 11.59
#